data_86d52a564248c7ab8f5229f963632d78
#
_entry.id   86d52a564248c7ab8f5229f963632d78
#
_cell.length_a   1.000
_cell.length_b   1.000
_cell.length_c   1.000
_cell.angle_alpha   90.00
_cell.angle_beta   90.00
_cell.angle_gamma   90.00
#
_symmetry.space_group_name_H-M   'P 1'
#
loop_
_entity.id
_entity.type
_entity.pdbx_description
1 polymer ?
#
loop_
_entity_poly.entity_id
_entity_poly.type
_entity_poly.pdbx_seq_one_letter_code
_entity_poly.pdbx_strand_id
1 'polypeptide(L)'
;MNLWRADWNRFVREALGVTLDKEQQEILSSVQYNRRTSVASGTARGKDFVAACAAICFLYLTPRWRKNSLGEIELIENTKVALTAPTDRQVKNIMMPEISRLFNRAKARGVELIGKLNAYDIRTNNDEWFLTGFKADEHNHEAWSGFHAVHTMFVVTEATGIGDDTFSAIEGNLQGDSRILLVFNPNKTVGYAAKSQKGDRWHKYRLNSLTAPNIASKKIIIPGQVDYDWVLDKLENWCEKISPDEIISEMDDFEFEGQWYRPEDLFRKKVLGLFPKVDEDTLIPRQWLEEAHERWKQAKGREPLRADLNILGVDVAGMGRDATCYVLRRDNWVASFDTHNSGGVADHMKVAGKIMVARRQNIGLYVSIDTIGEGAGVYSRCVELEDEPHYILSCKYSESAKTPNGRELSDITGQNKFFNMRAYLFWAVRDWLNPRNNTGAMLPPDDKFDEEATEIKFSVKSNGKLYIEPKEDIKERLGRSPDKFDALANTFYPVRYAKPINVNRIAKMIRR
;
A
#
# COMPACT_ATOMS: atom_id res chain seq x y z
N MET A 1 -18.72 12.93 -37.70
CA MET A 1 -17.35 12.69 -37.19
C MET A 1 -16.78 13.92 -36.47
N ASN A 2 -16.70 15.13 -37.07
CA ASN A 2 -16.11 16.31 -36.40
C ASN A 2 -16.81 16.69 -35.09
N LEU A 3 -18.13 16.63 -35.01
CA LEU A 3 -18.88 16.89 -33.77
C LEU A 3 -18.56 15.87 -32.66
N TRP A 4 -18.36 14.61 -33.02
CA TRP A 4 -18.00 13.56 -32.08
C TRP A 4 -16.55 13.68 -31.58
N ARG A 5 -15.63 14.14 -32.46
CA ARG A 5 -14.23 14.45 -32.05
C ARG A 5 -14.17 15.64 -31.10
N ALA A 6 -15.05 16.60 -31.25
CA ALA A 6 -15.14 17.76 -30.37
C ALA A 6 -15.77 17.44 -29.01
N ASP A 7 -16.64 16.42 -28.96
CA ASP A 7 -17.35 16.03 -27.74
C ASP A 7 -17.54 14.51 -27.68
N TRP A 8 -16.75 13.84 -26.86
CA TRP A 8 -16.82 12.39 -26.67
C TRP A 8 -18.09 11.94 -25.96
N ASN A 9 -18.66 12.75 -25.07
CA ASN A 9 -19.94 12.46 -24.44
C ASN A 9 -21.07 12.39 -25.48
N ARG A 10 -20.99 13.25 -26.49
CA ARG A 10 -21.90 13.20 -27.63
C ARG A 10 -21.75 11.91 -28.44
N PHE A 11 -20.52 11.48 -28.73
CA PHE A 11 -20.26 10.22 -29.42
C PHE A 11 -20.83 9.02 -28.63
N VAL A 12 -20.58 8.96 -27.34
CA VAL A 12 -21.08 7.88 -26.46
C VAL A 12 -22.60 7.82 -26.49
N ARG A 13 -23.27 8.97 -26.42
CA ARG A 13 -24.73 9.05 -26.47
C ARG A 13 -25.28 8.71 -27.85
N GLU A 14 -24.77 9.32 -28.91
CA GLU A 14 -25.35 9.21 -30.28
C GLU A 14 -24.91 7.92 -30.97
N ALA A 15 -23.63 7.56 -30.94
CA ALA A 15 -23.11 6.38 -31.64
C ALA A 15 -23.18 5.12 -30.80
N LEU A 16 -22.79 5.14 -29.52
CA LEU A 16 -22.79 3.94 -28.67
C LEU A 16 -24.13 3.70 -27.97
N GLY A 17 -25.04 4.68 -27.99
CA GLY A 17 -26.38 4.56 -27.38
C GLY A 17 -26.35 4.41 -25.88
N VAL A 18 -25.41 5.11 -25.22
CA VAL A 18 -25.19 5.06 -23.78
C VAL A 18 -25.40 6.43 -23.14
N THR A 19 -26.11 6.45 -22.02
CA THR A 19 -26.23 7.64 -21.18
C THR A 19 -25.32 7.45 -19.96
N LEU A 20 -24.26 8.25 -19.87
CA LEU A 20 -23.41 8.34 -18.70
C LEU A 20 -24.04 9.28 -17.67
N ASP A 21 -23.86 9.01 -16.38
CA ASP A 21 -24.21 9.98 -15.34
C ASP A 21 -23.23 11.17 -15.35
N LYS A 22 -23.52 12.20 -14.58
CA LYS A 22 -22.77 13.46 -14.58
C LYS A 22 -21.27 13.23 -14.26
N GLU A 23 -20.97 12.46 -13.22
CA GLU A 23 -19.60 12.20 -12.80
C GLU A 23 -18.84 11.39 -13.87
N GLN A 24 -19.48 10.41 -14.48
CA GLN A 24 -18.90 9.65 -15.59
C GLN A 24 -18.66 10.52 -16.83
N GLN A 25 -19.55 11.48 -17.13
CA GLN A 25 -19.36 12.45 -18.22
C GLN A 25 -18.15 13.37 -17.96
N GLU A 26 -17.98 13.83 -16.73
CA GLU A 26 -16.82 14.63 -16.32
C GLU A 26 -15.51 13.85 -16.46
N ILE A 27 -15.49 12.57 -16.06
CA ILE A 27 -14.33 11.68 -16.24
C ILE A 27 -14.01 11.52 -17.73
N LEU A 28 -15.01 11.23 -18.57
CA LEU A 28 -14.80 11.07 -20.01
C LEU A 28 -14.27 12.34 -20.64
N SER A 29 -14.77 13.52 -20.25
CA SER A 29 -14.27 14.82 -20.67
C SER A 29 -12.85 15.06 -20.20
N SER A 30 -12.52 14.64 -18.98
CA SER A 30 -11.14 14.72 -18.47
C SER A 30 -10.18 13.92 -19.34
N VAL A 31 -10.51 12.69 -19.69
CA VAL A 31 -9.68 11.84 -20.57
C VAL A 31 -9.54 12.46 -21.96
N GLN A 32 -10.58 13.11 -22.47
CA GLN A 32 -10.53 13.78 -23.77
C GLN A 32 -9.51 14.91 -23.81
N TYR A 33 -9.38 15.69 -22.75
CA TYR A 33 -8.57 16.92 -22.75
C TYR A 33 -7.28 16.84 -21.95
N ASN A 34 -7.14 15.86 -21.06
CA ASN A 34 -6.03 15.77 -20.12
C ASN A 34 -5.21 14.51 -20.33
N ARG A 35 -3.90 14.64 -20.14
CA ARG A 35 -2.96 13.54 -20.30
C ARG A 35 -3.09 12.46 -19.22
N ARG A 36 -3.46 12.84 -18.00
CA ARG A 36 -3.53 11.95 -16.84
C ARG A 36 -4.82 12.11 -16.09
N THR A 37 -5.63 11.05 -16.06
CA THR A 37 -6.88 11.00 -15.31
C THR A 37 -6.86 9.81 -14.35
N SER A 38 -7.17 10.05 -13.08
CA SER A 38 -7.18 9.04 -12.02
C SER A 38 -8.52 9.01 -11.30
N VAL A 39 -9.13 7.83 -11.22
CA VAL A 39 -10.50 7.62 -10.71
C VAL A 39 -10.49 6.60 -9.58
N ALA A 40 -10.66 7.06 -8.35
CA ALA A 40 -10.96 6.22 -7.20
C ALA A 40 -12.47 5.98 -7.14
N SER A 41 -12.92 4.73 -6.96
CA SER A 41 -14.33 4.38 -7.10
C SER A 41 -14.83 3.50 -5.97
N GLY A 42 -16.04 3.77 -5.49
CA GLY A 42 -16.85 2.80 -4.78
C GLY A 42 -17.29 1.64 -5.69
N THR A 43 -17.93 0.64 -5.09
CA THR A 43 -18.41 -0.55 -5.79
C THR A 43 -19.58 -0.20 -6.71
N ALA A 44 -19.64 -0.87 -7.87
CA ALA A 44 -20.73 -0.78 -8.85
C ALA A 44 -21.09 0.65 -9.29
N ARG A 45 -20.08 1.56 -9.35
CA ARG A 45 -20.27 2.92 -9.88
C ARG A 45 -19.98 3.05 -11.38
N GLY A 46 -19.65 1.93 -12.04
CA GLY A 46 -19.39 1.90 -13.48
C GLY A 46 -18.04 2.46 -13.88
N LYS A 47 -17.00 2.38 -13.02
CA LYS A 47 -15.64 2.81 -13.34
C LYS A 47 -15.06 2.13 -14.58
N ASP A 48 -15.24 0.82 -14.69
CA ASP A 48 -14.74 0.03 -15.83
C ASP A 48 -15.55 0.33 -17.11
N PHE A 49 -16.84 0.63 -16.96
CA PHE A 49 -17.70 1.02 -18.08
C PHE A 49 -17.28 2.38 -18.68
N VAL A 50 -17.04 3.40 -17.87
CA VAL A 50 -16.56 4.70 -18.37
C VAL A 50 -15.15 4.59 -18.96
N ALA A 51 -14.29 3.72 -18.41
CA ALA A 51 -12.97 3.43 -18.95
C ALA A 51 -13.06 2.77 -20.35
N ALA A 52 -14.01 1.83 -20.54
CA ALA A 52 -14.29 1.25 -21.84
C ALA A 52 -14.83 2.27 -22.85
N CYS A 53 -15.72 3.19 -22.42
CA CYS A 53 -16.19 4.30 -23.26
C CYS A 53 -15.01 5.17 -23.70
N ALA A 54 -14.10 5.52 -22.78
CA ALA A 54 -12.92 6.33 -23.09
C ALA A 54 -11.99 5.63 -24.08
N ALA A 55 -11.75 4.32 -23.91
CA ALA A 55 -10.93 3.52 -24.81
C ALA A 55 -11.50 3.49 -26.25
N ILE A 56 -12.80 3.27 -26.38
CA ILE A 56 -13.49 3.28 -27.69
C ILE A 56 -13.48 4.69 -28.30
N CYS A 57 -13.73 5.73 -27.53
CA CYS A 57 -13.64 7.11 -28.03
C CYS A 57 -12.22 7.40 -28.54
N PHE A 58 -11.20 7.07 -27.76
CA PHE A 58 -9.80 7.32 -28.16
C PHE A 58 -9.46 6.55 -29.44
N LEU A 59 -9.81 5.26 -29.51
CA LEU A 59 -9.51 4.40 -30.66
C LEU A 59 -10.09 4.95 -31.95
N TYR A 60 -11.33 5.48 -31.95
CA TYR A 60 -12.05 5.85 -33.17
C TYR A 60 -12.09 7.36 -33.47
N LEU A 61 -11.82 8.21 -32.46
CA LEU A 61 -11.94 9.66 -32.65
C LEU A 61 -10.60 10.39 -32.75
N THR A 62 -9.48 9.75 -32.41
CA THR A 62 -8.14 10.38 -32.52
C THR A 62 -7.47 10.16 -33.88
N PRO A 63 -7.59 9.01 -34.58
CA PRO A 63 -6.88 8.78 -35.85
C PRO A 63 -7.18 9.88 -36.89
N ARG A 64 -6.14 10.29 -37.63
CA ARG A 64 -6.27 11.26 -38.73
C ARG A 64 -5.97 10.63 -40.07
N TRP A 65 -6.75 11.02 -41.07
CA TRP A 65 -6.70 10.47 -42.42
C TRP A 65 -6.54 11.58 -43.42
N ARG A 66 -5.77 11.32 -44.46
CA ARG A 66 -5.56 12.23 -45.58
C ARG A 66 -5.85 11.48 -46.89
N LYS A 67 -6.37 12.18 -47.86
CA LYS A 67 -6.48 11.67 -49.23
C LYS A 67 -5.14 12.01 -49.94
N ASN A 68 -4.45 10.96 -50.42
CA ASN A 68 -3.19 11.15 -51.13
C ASN A 68 -3.42 11.64 -52.57
N SER A 69 -2.35 11.89 -53.34
CA SER A 69 -2.42 12.40 -54.72
C SER A 69 -3.10 11.41 -55.69
N LEU A 70 -3.19 10.15 -55.36
CA LEU A 70 -3.86 9.09 -56.13
C LEU A 70 -5.33 8.96 -55.75
N GLY A 71 -5.80 9.72 -54.77
CA GLY A 71 -7.19 9.66 -54.28
C GLY A 71 -7.43 8.60 -53.23
N GLU A 72 -6.42 7.89 -52.77
CA GLU A 72 -6.51 6.86 -51.74
C GLU A 72 -6.51 7.48 -50.33
N ILE A 73 -7.17 6.84 -49.37
CA ILE A 73 -7.23 7.30 -47.98
C ILE A 73 -6.07 6.67 -47.22
N GLU A 74 -5.17 7.51 -46.71
CA GLU A 74 -3.98 7.14 -45.96
C GLU A 74 -4.14 7.56 -44.50
N LEU A 75 -3.75 6.66 -43.56
CA LEU A 75 -3.67 6.95 -42.12
C LEU A 75 -2.40 7.77 -41.87
N ILE A 76 -2.54 9.01 -41.44
CA ILE A 76 -1.41 9.92 -41.16
C ILE A 76 -1.10 10.07 -39.68
N GLU A 77 -2.07 9.88 -38.81
CA GLU A 77 -1.90 9.84 -37.36
C GLU A 77 -2.52 8.57 -36.82
N ASN A 78 -1.67 7.63 -36.43
CA ASN A 78 -2.07 6.33 -35.94
C ASN A 78 -2.45 6.36 -34.45
N THR A 79 -3.24 5.36 -34.02
CA THR A 79 -3.77 5.28 -32.65
C THR A 79 -3.65 3.89 -32.10
N LYS A 80 -3.03 3.76 -30.93
CA LYS A 80 -2.94 2.49 -30.19
C LYS A 80 -3.56 2.65 -28.79
N VAL A 81 -4.33 1.67 -28.37
CA VAL A 81 -4.92 1.61 -27.03
C VAL A 81 -4.49 0.32 -26.34
N ALA A 82 -3.86 0.45 -25.17
CA ALA A 82 -3.50 -0.67 -24.31
C ALA A 82 -4.41 -0.71 -23.08
N LEU A 83 -5.10 -1.84 -22.88
CA LEU A 83 -5.88 -2.14 -21.68
C LEU A 83 -5.09 -3.09 -20.80
N THR A 84 -4.98 -2.80 -19.52
CA THR A 84 -4.32 -3.71 -18.58
C THR A 84 -5.00 -3.80 -17.23
N ALA A 85 -4.77 -4.92 -16.56
CA ALA A 85 -5.26 -5.22 -15.22
C ALA A 85 -4.27 -6.15 -14.50
N PRO A 86 -4.34 -6.29 -13.16
CA PRO A 86 -3.51 -7.22 -12.39
C PRO A 86 -3.61 -8.68 -12.84
N THR A 87 -4.75 -9.09 -13.37
CA THR A 87 -4.99 -10.48 -13.79
C THR A 87 -5.58 -10.56 -15.20
N ASP A 88 -5.25 -11.64 -15.91
CA ASP A 88 -5.82 -11.94 -17.23
C ASP A 88 -7.35 -12.05 -17.17
N ARG A 89 -7.89 -12.60 -16.08
CA ARG A 89 -9.34 -12.68 -15.86
C ARG A 89 -10.01 -11.31 -15.84
N GLN A 90 -9.37 -10.30 -15.24
CA GLN A 90 -9.93 -8.93 -15.21
C GLN A 90 -9.93 -8.30 -16.60
N VAL A 91 -8.90 -8.48 -17.38
CA VAL A 91 -8.88 -8.04 -18.78
C VAL A 91 -9.98 -8.73 -19.58
N LYS A 92 -9.99 -10.06 -19.59
CA LYS A 92 -10.85 -10.90 -20.43
C LYS A 92 -12.32 -10.86 -20.02
N ASN A 93 -12.60 -10.90 -18.69
CA ASN A 93 -13.95 -11.11 -18.19
C ASN A 93 -14.61 -9.82 -17.64
N ILE A 94 -13.87 -8.70 -17.55
CA ILE A 94 -14.41 -7.42 -17.10
C ILE A 94 -14.27 -6.37 -18.20
N MET A 95 -13.06 -6.02 -18.61
CA MET A 95 -12.83 -4.92 -19.56
C MET A 95 -13.28 -5.27 -20.98
N MET A 96 -12.88 -6.42 -21.51
CA MET A 96 -13.24 -6.80 -22.90
C MET A 96 -14.72 -7.02 -23.10
N PRO A 97 -15.52 -7.55 -22.16
CA PRO A 97 -16.99 -7.57 -22.28
C PRO A 97 -17.62 -6.18 -22.35
N GLU A 98 -17.10 -5.17 -21.60
CA GLU A 98 -17.61 -3.81 -21.73
C GLU A 98 -17.28 -3.20 -23.11
N ILE A 99 -16.05 -3.39 -23.59
CA ILE A 99 -15.64 -3.01 -24.95
C ILE A 99 -16.54 -3.69 -26.00
N SER A 100 -16.75 -4.98 -25.86
CA SER A 100 -17.60 -5.79 -26.77
C SER A 100 -19.06 -5.29 -26.79
N ARG A 101 -19.59 -4.98 -25.61
CA ARG A 101 -20.97 -4.43 -25.49
C ARG A 101 -21.10 -3.10 -26.22
N LEU A 102 -20.14 -2.18 -26.06
CA LEU A 102 -20.12 -0.89 -26.72
C LEU A 102 -20.00 -1.02 -28.25
N PHE A 103 -19.07 -1.88 -28.70
CA PHE A 103 -18.83 -2.16 -30.11
C PHE A 103 -20.12 -2.70 -30.79
N ASN A 104 -20.79 -3.68 -30.18
CA ASN A 104 -22.02 -4.26 -30.70
C ASN A 104 -23.20 -3.30 -30.63
N ARG A 105 -23.30 -2.43 -29.63
CA ARG A 105 -24.32 -1.38 -29.55
C ARG A 105 -24.18 -0.37 -30.68
N ALA A 106 -22.96 0.08 -31.00
CA ALA A 106 -22.72 0.95 -32.14
C ALA A 106 -23.27 0.30 -33.46
N LYS A 107 -22.91 -0.96 -33.69
CA LYS A 107 -23.39 -1.73 -34.87
C LYS A 107 -24.90 -1.83 -34.90
N ALA A 108 -25.55 -2.12 -33.78
CA ALA A 108 -27.02 -2.20 -33.70
C ALA A 108 -27.70 -0.86 -33.97
N ARG A 109 -27.00 0.26 -33.82
CA ARG A 109 -27.50 1.62 -34.15
C ARG A 109 -27.11 2.09 -35.55
N GLY A 110 -26.56 1.21 -36.37
CA GLY A 110 -26.12 1.54 -37.73
C GLY A 110 -24.81 2.33 -37.80
N VAL A 111 -24.03 2.40 -36.69
CA VAL A 111 -22.71 3.00 -36.68
C VAL A 111 -21.66 1.90 -36.79
N GLU A 112 -21.03 1.80 -37.95
CA GLU A 112 -19.97 0.82 -38.19
C GLU A 112 -18.67 1.31 -37.60
N LEU A 113 -18.17 0.61 -36.57
CA LEU A 113 -16.85 0.75 -36.03
C LEU A 113 -15.88 -0.18 -36.78
N ILE A 114 -14.92 0.39 -37.48
CA ILE A 114 -13.99 -0.35 -38.34
C ILE A 114 -13.14 -1.32 -37.50
N GLY A 115 -13.07 -2.57 -37.93
CA GLY A 115 -12.23 -3.59 -37.33
C GLY A 115 -12.96 -4.85 -36.90
N LYS A 116 -12.18 -5.84 -36.47
CA LYS A 116 -12.65 -7.11 -35.94
C LYS A 116 -12.42 -7.16 -34.44
N LEU A 117 -13.50 -7.40 -33.71
CA LEU A 117 -13.45 -7.63 -32.27
C LEU A 117 -13.06 -9.10 -31.99
N ASN A 118 -12.01 -9.31 -31.24
CA ASN A 118 -11.54 -10.60 -30.76
C ASN A 118 -11.60 -10.66 -29.22
N ALA A 119 -11.13 -11.77 -28.62
CA ALA A 119 -11.21 -11.97 -27.16
C ALA A 119 -10.43 -10.93 -26.33
N TYR A 120 -9.34 -10.38 -26.90
CA TYR A 120 -8.43 -9.45 -26.22
C TYR A 120 -8.17 -8.16 -26.97
N ASP A 121 -8.64 -8.04 -28.20
CA ASP A 121 -8.31 -6.90 -29.05
C ASP A 121 -9.42 -6.50 -30.03
N ILE A 122 -9.29 -5.28 -30.53
CA ILE A 122 -9.93 -4.83 -31.76
C ILE A 122 -8.81 -4.59 -32.77
N ARG A 123 -8.79 -5.38 -33.86
CA ARG A 123 -7.85 -5.22 -34.97
C ARG A 123 -8.55 -4.57 -36.16
N THR A 124 -8.00 -3.45 -36.61
CA THR A 124 -8.47 -2.81 -37.83
C THR A 124 -7.75 -3.36 -39.06
N ASN A 125 -8.00 -2.78 -40.22
CA ASN A 125 -7.29 -3.14 -41.48
C ASN A 125 -5.85 -2.58 -41.50
N ASN A 126 -5.45 -1.83 -40.48
CA ASN A 126 -4.14 -1.21 -40.38
C ASN A 126 -3.46 -1.66 -39.08
N ASP A 127 -2.29 -2.27 -39.19
CA ASP A 127 -1.53 -2.81 -38.07
C ASP A 127 -1.07 -1.76 -37.06
N GLU A 128 -1.07 -0.47 -37.47
CA GLU A 128 -0.72 0.66 -36.62
C GLU A 128 -1.94 1.30 -35.94
N TRP A 129 -3.15 0.73 -36.08
CA TRP A 129 -4.38 1.24 -35.50
C TRP A 129 -5.19 0.10 -34.87
N PHE A 130 -5.05 -0.04 -33.54
CA PHE A 130 -5.69 -1.15 -32.81
C PHE A 130 -5.89 -0.82 -31.32
N LEU A 131 -6.71 -1.64 -30.66
CA LEU A 131 -6.84 -1.76 -29.23
C LEU A 131 -6.46 -3.16 -28.80
N THR A 132 -5.66 -3.33 -27.75
CA THR A 132 -5.32 -4.64 -27.19
C THR A 132 -5.35 -4.63 -25.67
N GLY A 133 -5.77 -5.76 -25.08
CA GLY A 133 -5.76 -6.01 -23.65
C GLY A 133 -4.79 -7.12 -23.28
N PHE A 134 -4.04 -6.94 -22.21
CA PHE A 134 -3.12 -7.94 -21.66
C PHE A 134 -2.92 -7.74 -20.16
N LYS A 135 -2.58 -8.81 -19.46
CA LYS A 135 -2.24 -8.77 -18.04
C LYS A 135 -0.99 -7.94 -17.81
N ALA A 136 -0.98 -7.12 -16.76
CA ALA A 136 0.25 -6.53 -16.23
C ALA A 136 1.14 -7.65 -15.68
N ASP A 137 2.33 -7.81 -16.26
CA ASP A 137 3.31 -8.81 -15.82
C ASP A 137 4.57 -8.08 -15.37
N GLU A 138 4.95 -8.25 -14.11
CA GLU A 138 6.10 -7.60 -13.48
C GLU A 138 7.42 -8.07 -14.08
N HIS A 139 7.43 -9.25 -14.75
CA HIS A 139 8.61 -9.82 -15.39
C HIS A 139 8.69 -9.56 -16.89
N ASN A 140 7.67 -8.95 -17.50
CA ASN A 140 7.63 -8.71 -18.95
C ASN A 140 7.47 -7.23 -19.29
N HIS A 141 8.49 -6.43 -19.00
CA HIS A 141 8.55 -5.01 -19.36
C HIS A 141 8.60 -4.79 -20.89
N GLU A 142 9.04 -5.78 -21.67
CA GLU A 142 9.11 -5.71 -23.13
C GLU A 142 7.72 -5.65 -23.78
N ALA A 143 6.68 -6.18 -23.12
CA ALA A 143 5.30 -6.10 -23.61
C ALA A 143 4.82 -4.63 -23.78
N TRP A 144 5.44 -3.67 -23.10
CA TRP A 144 5.12 -2.26 -23.18
C TRP A 144 5.94 -1.51 -24.25
N SER A 145 7.05 -2.07 -24.71
CA SER A 145 8.00 -1.41 -25.62
C SER A 145 7.49 -1.18 -27.03
N GLY A 146 6.38 -1.82 -27.45
CA GLY A 146 5.79 -1.70 -28.78
C GLY A 146 4.69 -0.66 -28.95
N PHE A 147 4.33 0.07 -27.88
CA PHE A 147 3.20 1.01 -27.90
C PHE A 147 3.62 2.43 -28.27
N HIS A 148 4.30 2.59 -29.41
CA HIS A 148 4.57 3.90 -29.97
C HIS A 148 3.57 4.21 -31.08
N ALA A 149 2.85 5.31 -30.95
CA ALA A 149 1.93 5.85 -31.95
C ALA A 149 1.86 7.38 -31.79
N VAL A 150 1.28 8.06 -32.77
CA VAL A 150 0.99 9.49 -32.65
C VAL A 150 0.03 9.72 -31.49
N HIS A 151 -0.99 8.84 -31.39
CA HIS A 151 -1.94 8.83 -30.29
C HIS A 151 -1.85 7.50 -29.54
N THR A 152 -1.48 7.52 -28.26
CA THR A 152 -1.38 6.32 -27.42
C THR A 152 -2.21 6.50 -26.15
N MET A 153 -3.01 5.48 -25.81
CA MET A 153 -3.77 5.48 -24.55
C MET A 153 -3.50 4.22 -23.75
N PHE A 154 -3.20 4.41 -22.48
CA PHE A 154 -3.13 3.35 -21.48
C PHE A 154 -4.34 3.42 -20.55
N VAL A 155 -5.12 2.34 -20.51
CA VAL A 155 -6.23 2.17 -19.58
C VAL A 155 -5.84 1.10 -18.58
N VAL A 156 -5.74 1.48 -17.31
CA VAL A 156 -5.31 0.61 -16.22
C VAL A 156 -6.48 0.43 -15.26
N THR A 157 -7.08 -0.75 -15.27
CA THR A 157 -8.14 -1.08 -14.32
C THR A 157 -7.60 -1.84 -13.11
N GLU A 158 -8.27 -1.68 -11.96
CA GLU A 158 -7.82 -2.21 -10.67
C GLU A 158 -6.35 -1.84 -10.36
N ALA A 159 -6.01 -0.58 -10.63
CA ALA A 159 -4.63 -0.06 -10.62
C ALA A 159 -3.91 -0.22 -9.27
N THR A 160 -4.63 -0.34 -8.14
CA THR A 160 -4.04 -0.62 -6.81
C THR A 160 -3.42 -2.02 -6.69
N GLY A 161 -3.71 -2.91 -7.64
CA GLY A 161 -3.15 -4.26 -7.69
C GLY A 161 -1.94 -4.42 -8.62
N ILE A 162 -1.43 -3.33 -9.22
CA ILE A 162 -0.32 -3.35 -10.19
C ILE A 162 0.93 -2.75 -9.54
N GLY A 163 2.09 -3.40 -9.74
CA GLY A 163 3.38 -2.97 -9.21
C GLY A 163 3.93 -1.70 -9.88
N ASP A 164 4.78 -0.96 -9.17
CA ASP A 164 5.37 0.31 -9.63
C ASP A 164 6.25 0.14 -10.89
N ASP A 165 6.84 -1.03 -11.12
CA ASP A 165 7.66 -1.33 -12.31
C ASP A 165 6.86 -1.29 -13.60
N THR A 166 5.64 -1.85 -13.60
CA THR A 166 4.72 -1.75 -14.74
C THR A 166 4.38 -0.29 -15.06
N PHE A 167 4.15 0.52 -14.01
CA PHE A 167 3.88 1.95 -14.21
C PHE A 167 5.10 2.70 -14.72
N SER A 168 6.30 2.33 -14.33
CA SER A 168 7.55 2.89 -14.86
C SER A 168 7.69 2.63 -16.37
N ALA A 169 7.34 1.42 -16.81
CA ALA A 169 7.31 1.08 -18.24
C ALA A 169 6.24 1.87 -19.01
N ILE A 170 5.04 2.04 -18.45
CA ILE A 170 3.97 2.87 -19.04
C ILE A 170 4.42 4.34 -19.13
N GLU A 171 5.00 4.90 -18.06
CA GLU A 171 5.48 6.29 -18.03
C GLU A 171 6.53 6.57 -19.11
N GLY A 172 7.40 5.61 -19.41
CA GLY A 172 8.37 5.69 -20.51
C GLY A 172 7.73 5.85 -21.88
N ASN A 173 6.49 5.40 -22.05
CA ASN A 173 5.72 5.48 -23.30
C ASN A 173 4.74 6.69 -23.36
N LEU A 174 4.63 7.48 -22.29
CA LEU A 174 3.74 8.64 -22.25
C LEU A 174 4.37 9.87 -22.93
N GLN A 175 4.58 9.79 -24.24
CA GLN A 175 5.13 10.84 -25.07
C GLN A 175 4.06 11.40 -26.04
N GLY A 176 4.28 12.57 -26.61
CA GLY A 176 3.37 13.16 -27.60
C GLY A 176 1.94 13.34 -27.11
N ASP A 177 0.96 12.93 -27.90
CA ASP A 177 -0.46 12.91 -27.52
C ASP A 177 -0.82 11.56 -26.87
N SER A 178 -0.21 11.31 -25.73
CA SER A 178 -0.51 10.11 -24.94
C SER A 178 -1.45 10.41 -23.78
N ARG A 179 -2.30 9.43 -23.44
CA ARG A 179 -3.25 9.47 -22.33
C ARG A 179 -3.01 8.29 -21.40
N ILE A 180 -3.17 8.51 -20.11
CA ILE A 180 -3.31 7.44 -19.13
C ILE A 180 -4.55 7.65 -18.27
N LEU A 181 -5.36 6.60 -18.19
CA LEU A 181 -6.53 6.54 -17.33
C LEU A 181 -6.35 5.41 -16.31
N LEU A 182 -6.35 5.76 -15.04
CA LEU A 182 -6.37 4.80 -13.93
C LEU A 182 -7.79 4.72 -13.37
N VAL A 183 -8.32 3.51 -13.23
CA VAL A 183 -9.58 3.27 -12.51
C VAL A 183 -9.39 2.16 -11.50
N PHE A 184 -9.81 2.37 -10.24
CA PHE A 184 -9.57 1.42 -9.16
C PHE A 184 -10.52 1.61 -7.98
N ASN A 185 -10.67 0.56 -7.17
CA ASN A 185 -11.12 0.74 -5.80
C ASN A 185 -9.89 1.09 -4.95
N PRO A 186 -9.98 2.05 -4.02
CA PRO A 186 -8.84 2.51 -3.22
C PRO A 186 -8.51 1.52 -2.10
N ASN A 187 -8.01 0.34 -2.50
CA ASN A 187 -7.75 -0.77 -1.58
C ASN A 187 -6.45 -0.64 -0.78
N LYS A 188 -5.45 0.12 -1.30
CA LYS A 188 -4.14 0.31 -0.68
C LYS A 188 -3.80 1.79 -0.61
N THR A 189 -3.22 2.24 0.51
CA THR A 189 -2.83 3.64 0.74
C THR A 189 -1.48 4.02 0.11
N VAL A 190 -0.78 3.02 -0.44
CA VAL A 190 0.56 3.12 -1.05
C VAL A 190 0.54 2.70 -2.51
N GLY A 191 1.67 2.89 -3.21
CA GLY A 191 1.85 2.56 -4.62
C GLY A 191 1.40 3.66 -5.57
N TYR A 192 1.60 3.42 -6.87
CA TYR A 192 1.39 4.40 -7.92
C TYR A 192 -0.05 4.94 -7.98
N ALA A 193 -1.06 4.07 -7.83
CA ALA A 193 -2.47 4.45 -7.83
C ALA A 193 -2.81 5.40 -6.67
N ALA A 194 -2.29 5.14 -5.46
CA ALA A 194 -2.47 6.03 -4.32
C ALA A 194 -1.75 7.38 -4.54
N LYS A 195 -0.53 7.36 -5.08
CA LYS A 195 0.23 8.57 -5.44
C LYS A 195 -0.50 9.41 -6.49
N SER A 196 -1.24 8.79 -7.44
CA SER A 196 -2.01 9.49 -8.47
C SER A 196 -3.16 10.33 -7.92
N GLN A 197 -3.63 10.06 -6.71
CA GLN A 197 -4.67 10.84 -6.02
C GLN A 197 -4.09 11.97 -5.14
N LYS A 198 -2.76 12.15 -5.14
CA LYS A 198 -2.04 13.19 -4.38
C LYS A 198 -1.38 14.19 -5.34
N GLY A 199 -1.15 15.43 -4.86
CA GLY A 199 -0.51 16.50 -5.68
C GLY A 199 -1.32 16.89 -6.91
N ASP A 200 -0.71 17.63 -7.85
CA ASP A 200 -1.40 18.31 -8.97
C ASP A 200 -1.08 17.70 -10.36
N ARG A 201 -0.34 16.60 -10.39
CA ARG A 201 0.06 15.94 -11.65
C ARG A 201 -1.10 15.27 -12.38
N TRP A 202 -2.20 14.95 -11.64
CA TRP A 202 -3.33 14.17 -12.12
C TRP A 202 -4.64 14.93 -11.99
N HIS A 203 -5.52 14.80 -12.97
CA HIS A 203 -6.94 15.11 -12.84
C HIS A 203 -7.61 13.96 -12.08
N LYS A 204 -8.08 14.25 -10.86
CA LYS A 204 -8.52 13.29 -9.86
C LYS A 204 -10.04 13.29 -9.77
N TYR A 205 -10.62 12.12 -9.82
CA TYR A 205 -12.05 11.90 -9.68
C TYR A 205 -12.33 10.85 -8.62
N ARG A 206 -13.47 11.00 -7.98
CA ARG A 206 -13.98 10.05 -7.02
C ARG A 206 -15.41 9.69 -7.38
N LEU A 207 -15.67 8.41 -7.62
CA LEU A 207 -17.01 7.88 -7.82
C LEU A 207 -17.55 7.34 -6.49
N ASN A 208 -18.33 8.17 -5.79
CA ASN A 208 -19.00 7.80 -4.55
C ASN A 208 -20.27 7.01 -4.88
N SER A 209 -20.50 5.85 -4.24
CA SER A 209 -21.73 5.07 -4.46
C SER A 209 -22.97 5.78 -3.94
N LEU A 210 -22.86 6.62 -2.90
CA LEU A 210 -23.99 7.39 -2.36
C LEU A 210 -24.53 8.44 -3.34
N THR A 211 -23.72 8.93 -4.28
CA THR A 211 -24.14 9.92 -5.29
C THR A 211 -24.68 9.29 -6.57
N ALA A 212 -24.76 7.95 -6.62
CA ALA A 212 -25.28 7.26 -7.80
C ALA A 212 -26.75 7.64 -8.10
N PRO A 213 -27.14 7.76 -9.37
CA PRO A 213 -28.53 8.05 -9.75
C PRO A 213 -29.55 7.09 -9.13
N ASN A 214 -29.22 5.81 -9.02
CA ASN A 214 -30.09 4.82 -8.38
C ASN A 214 -30.34 5.10 -6.90
N ILE A 215 -29.31 5.62 -6.19
CA ILE A 215 -29.42 5.96 -4.78
C ILE A 215 -30.23 7.24 -4.61
N ALA A 216 -29.90 8.28 -5.36
CA ALA A 216 -30.61 9.56 -5.30
C ALA A 216 -32.11 9.42 -5.61
N SER A 217 -32.48 8.50 -6.51
CA SER A 217 -33.88 8.26 -6.90
C SER A 217 -34.57 7.15 -6.11
N LYS A 218 -33.83 6.38 -5.30
CA LYS A 218 -34.28 5.15 -4.62
C LYS A 218 -34.92 4.12 -5.57
N LYS A 219 -34.45 4.12 -6.82
CA LYS A 219 -34.94 3.24 -7.90
C LYS A 219 -33.80 2.87 -8.83
N ILE A 220 -33.92 1.72 -9.47
CA ILE A 220 -32.96 1.30 -10.50
C ILE A 220 -33.23 2.10 -11.79
N ILE A 221 -32.52 3.21 -11.96
CA ILE A 221 -32.51 4.02 -13.19
C ILE A 221 -31.46 3.51 -14.16
N ILE A 222 -30.28 3.16 -13.64
CA ILE A 222 -29.16 2.64 -14.42
C ILE A 222 -28.91 1.19 -13.98
N PRO A 223 -29.34 0.20 -14.80
CA PRO A 223 -29.11 -1.21 -14.51
C PRO A 223 -27.61 -1.51 -14.37
N GLY A 224 -27.25 -2.28 -13.34
CA GLY A 224 -25.87 -2.66 -13.05
C GLY A 224 -25.06 -1.67 -12.22
N GLN A 225 -25.58 -0.47 -11.94
CA GLN A 225 -25.06 0.38 -10.87
C GLN A 225 -25.58 -0.07 -9.50
N VAL A 226 -24.91 0.38 -8.45
CA VAL A 226 -25.28 0.13 -7.06
C VAL A 226 -26.76 0.44 -6.80
N ASP A 227 -27.45 -0.41 -6.05
CA ASP A 227 -28.84 -0.22 -5.64
C ASP A 227 -28.96 0.33 -4.21
N TYR A 228 -30.15 0.86 -3.91
CA TYR A 228 -30.43 1.54 -2.65
C TYR A 228 -30.40 0.58 -1.45
N ASP A 229 -30.98 -0.63 -1.59
CA ASP A 229 -31.04 -1.60 -0.50
C ASP A 229 -29.65 -2.11 -0.10
N TRP A 230 -28.76 -2.28 -1.08
CA TRP A 230 -27.37 -2.63 -0.81
C TRP A 230 -26.67 -1.53 0.00
N VAL A 231 -26.91 -0.25 -0.31
CA VAL A 231 -26.32 0.87 0.46
C VAL A 231 -26.85 0.87 1.89
N LEU A 232 -28.16 0.67 2.10
CA LEU A 232 -28.73 0.61 3.45
C LEU A 232 -28.11 -0.52 4.29
N ASP A 233 -27.95 -1.71 3.72
CA ASP A 233 -27.29 -2.83 4.37
C ASP A 233 -25.83 -2.47 4.78
N LYS A 234 -25.11 -1.74 3.92
CA LYS A 234 -23.73 -1.36 4.22
C LYS A 234 -23.63 -0.21 5.25
N LEU A 235 -24.60 0.70 5.27
CA LEU A 235 -24.70 1.72 6.33
C LEU A 235 -24.91 1.07 7.69
N GLU A 236 -25.74 0.03 7.77
CA GLU A 236 -26.02 -0.66 9.02
C GLU A 236 -24.83 -1.51 9.52
N ASN A 237 -24.08 -2.14 8.60
CA ASN A 237 -23.05 -3.12 8.96
C ASN A 237 -21.62 -2.57 8.94
N TRP A 238 -21.36 -1.44 8.24
CA TRP A 238 -20.02 -0.89 8.04
C TRP A 238 -19.87 0.56 8.48
N CYS A 239 -20.87 1.10 9.19
CA CYS A 239 -20.82 2.43 9.76
C CYS A 239 -21.33 2.44 11.20
N GLU A 240 -20.75 3.32 12.00
CA GLU A 240 -21.28 3.67 13.31
C GLU A 240 -22.25 4.85 13.17
N LYS A 241 -23.45 4.76 13.76
CA LYS A 241 -24.36 5.89 13.88
C LYS A 241 -23.86 6.83 14.96
N ILE A 242 -23.69 8.09 14.63
CA ILE A 242 -23.21 9.12 15.56
C ILE A 242 -24.21 10.26 15.66
N SER A 243 -24.13 11.02 16.76
CA SER A 243 -24.88 12.27 16.93
C SER A 243 -24.11 13.46 16.34
N PRO A 244 -24.79 14.59 16.02
CA PRO A 244 -24.13 15.77 15.42
C PRO A 244 -23.01 16.38 16.26
N ASP A 245 -23.01 16.17 17.56
CA ASP A 245 -21.98 16.64 18.50
C ASP A 245 -20.73 15.72 18.53
N GLU A 246 -20.82 14.54 17.95
CA GLU A 246 -19.71 13.56 17.83
C GLU A 246 -18.96 13.63 16.50
N ILE A 247 -19.33 14.57 15.61
CA ILE A 247 -18.75 14.70 14.27
C ILE A 247 -17.26 15.03 14.36
N ILE A 248 -16.44 14.21 13.68
CA ILE A 248 -15.01 14.42 13.51
C ILE A 248 -14.70 14.45 12.00
N SER A 249 -14.38 15.63 11.49
CA SER A 249 -14.13 15.85 10.05
C SER A 249 -13.04 14.91 9.48
N GLU A 250 -11.98 14.68 10.26
CA GLU A 250 -10.85 13.83 9.90
C GLU A 250 -11.21 12.34 9.80
N MET A 251 -12.37 11.94 10.35
CA MET A 251 -12.89 10.56 10.26
C MET A 251 -13.77 10.34 9.03
N ASP A 252 -13.96 11.37 8.20
CA ASP A 252 -14.86 11.39 7.03
C ASP A 252 -16.32 11.09 7.42
N ASP A 253 -16.73 11.55 8.61
CA ASP A 253 -18.11 11.47 9.07
C ASP A 253 -19.01 12.16 8.05
N PHE A 254 -20.17 11.56 7.76
CA PHE A 254 -21.08 12.05 6.71
C PHE A 254 -22.53 11.88 7.12
N GLU A 255 -23.38 12.73 6.53
CA GLU A 255 -24.83 12.63 6.68
C GLU A 255 -25.45 11.87 5.51
N PHE A 256 -26.35 10.94 5.82
CA PHE A 256 -27.20 10.29 4.84
C PHE A 256 -28.64 10.22 5.36
N GLU A 257 -29.55 10.85 4.63
CA GLU A 257 -30.98 10.91 4.94
C GLU A 257 -31.31 11.40 6.38
N GLY A 258 -30.58 12.41 6.84
CA GLY A 258 -30.80 13.03 8.16
C GLY A 258 -30.17 12.30 9.33
N GLN A 259 -29.43 11.22 9.09
CA GLN A 259 -28.63 10.50 10.08
C GLN A 259 -27.15 10.67 9.79
N TRP A 260 -26.36 10.96 10.84
CA TRP A 260 -24.89 11.02 10.76
C TRP A 260 -24.26 9.65 10.99
N TYR A 261 -23.22 9.37 10.21
CA TYR A 261 -22.49 8.11 10.23
C TYR A 261 -20.99 8.33 10.24
N ARG A 262 -20.28 7.48 10.99
CA ARG A 262 -18.84 7.33 10.94
C ARG A 262 -18.50 6.07 10.14
N PRO A 263 -17.82 6.19 8.99
CA PRO A 263 -17.54 5.04 8.14
C PRO A 263 -16.35 4.23 8.66
N GLU A 264 -16.48 2.91 8.68
CA GLU A 264 -15.33 2.00 8.77
C GLU A 264 -14.52 1.98 7.46
N ASP A 265 -13.30 1.50 7.50
CA ASP A 265 -12.42 1.44 6.32
C ASP A 265 -13.03 0.64 5.16
N LEU A 266 -13.83 -0.37 5.44
CA LEU A 266 -14.53 -1.12 4.42
C LEU A 266 -15.59 -0.28 3.67
N PHE A 267 -16.37 0.53 4.42
CA PHE A 267 -17.32 1.46 3.83
C PHE A 267 -16.62 2.56 3.02
N ARG A 268 -15.51 3.08 3.56
CA ARG A 268 -14.67 4.07 2.87
C ARG A 268 -14.25 3.57 1.48
N LYS A 269 -13.65 2.36 1.41
CA LYS A 269 -13.17 1.76 0.16
C LYS A 269 -14.29 1.39 -0.80
N LYS A 270 -15.33 0.74 -0.28
CA LYS A 270 -16.34 0.07 -1.12
C LYS A 270 -17.52 0.97 -1.47
N VAL A 271 -17.83 1.97 -0.66
CA VAL A 271 -18.97 2.85 -0.88
C VAL A 271 -18.51 4.28 -1.20
N LEU A 272 -17.70 4.88 -0.37
CA LEU A 272 -17.30 6.28 -0.56
C LEU A 272 -16.23 6.48 -1.64
N GLY A 273 -15.53 5.42 -2.08
CA GLY A 273 -14.38 5.55 -2.99
C GLY A 273 -13.21 6.30 -2.36
N LEU A 274 -13.06 6.21 -1.05
CA LEU A 274 -11.97 6.80 -0.26
C LEU A 274 -10.96 5.73 0.13
N PHE A 275 -9.69 6.13 0.28
CA PHE A 275 -8.68 5.24 0.83
C PHE A 275 -9.01 4.90 2.30
N PRO A 276 -8.68 3.69 2.76
CA PRO A 276 -8.79 3.36 4.17
C PRO A 276 -7.89 4.27 4.99
N LYS A 277 -8.19 4.47 6.27
CA LYS A 277 -7.29 5.16 7.20
C LYS A 277 -6.06 4.31 7.48
N VAL A 278 -6.29 3.00 7.51
CA VAL A 278 -5.25 1.97 7.72
C VAL A 278 -5.49 0.82 6.74
N ASP A 279 -4.44 0.33 6.09
CA ASP A 279 -4.54 -0.92 5.34
C ASP A 279 -4.75 -2.08 6.32
N GLU A 280 -5.69 -2.97 6.04
CA GLU A 280 -6.11 -4.07 6.95
C GLU A 280 -4.97 -4.99 7.37
N ASP A 281 -3.97 -5.13 6.51
CA ASP A 281 -2.79 -5.96 6.70
C ASP A 281 -1.53 -5.19 7.15
N THR A 282 -1.60 -3.85 7.27
CA THR A 282 -0.47 -3.03 7.72
C THR A 282 -0.21 -3.24 9.21
N LEU A 283 1.04 -3.59 9.53
CA LEU A 283 1.42 -3.84 10.92
C LEU A 283 1.35 -2.57 11.77
N ILE A 284 1.88 -1.44 11.28
CA ILE A 284 1.95 -0.17 12.01
C ILE A 284 1.40 0.97 11.13
N PRO A 285 0.27 1.57 11.52
CA PRO A 285 -0.26 2.76 10.86
C PRO A 285 0.68 3.96 11.01
N ARG A 286 0.81 4.77 9.97
CA ARG A 286 1.65 5.97 9.97
C ARG A 286 1.29 6.95 11.10
N GLN A 287 0.01 7.12 11.38
CA GLN A 287 -0.46 7.98 12.46
C GLN A 287 0.17 7.63 13.82
N TRP A 288 0.37 6.34 14.12
CA TRP A 288 0.96 5.91 15.39
C TRP A 288 2.43 6.32 15.51
N LEU A 289 3.15 6.33 14.39
CA LEU A 289 4.54 6.83 14.32
C LEU A 289 4.56 8.34 14.58
N GLU A 290 3.70 9.08 13.91
CA GLU A 290 3.61 10.55 14.07
C GLU A 290 3.33 10.94 15.53
N GLU A 291 2.42 10.23 16.20
CA GLU A 291 2.15 10.45 17.63
C GLU A 291 3.34 10.11 18.53
N ALA A 292 4.10 9.06 18.21
CA ALA A 292 5.31 8.69 18.95
C ALA A 292 6.45 9.71 18.73
N HIS A 293 6.58 10.25 17.52
CA HIS A 293 7.52 11.33 17.18
C HIS A 293 7.19 12.62 17.92
N GLU A 294 5.91 12.99 17.99
CA GLU A 294 5.50 14.20 18.73
C GLU A 294 5.81 14.07 20.22
N ARG A 295 5.56 12.92 20.85
CA ARG A 295 5.95 12.67 22.24
C ARG A 295 7.46 12.79 22.44
N TRP A 296 8.25 12.26 21.51
CA TRP A 296 9.72 12.35 21.57
C TRP A 296 10.22 13.80 21.44
N LYS A 297 9.64 14.57 20.50
CA LYS A 297 9.95 16.01 20.33
C LYS A 297 9.57 16.83 21.56
N GLN A 298 8.39 16.58 22.17
CA GLN A 298 7.94 17.24 23.39
C GLN A 298 8.89 16.96 24.57
N ALA A 299 9.42 15.73 24.66
CA ALA A 299 10.46 15.38 25.60
C ALA A 299 11.83 15.98 25.23
N LYS A 300 11.94 16.70 24.08
CA LYS A 300 13.17 17.26 23.51
C LYS A 300 14.28 16.21 23.33
N GLY A 301 13.89 14.99 23.00
CA GLY A 301 14.80 13.86 22.86
C GLY A 301 15.55 13.49 24.14
N ARG A 302 15.15 14.01 25.29
CA ARG A 302 15.85 13.76 26.55
C ARG A 302 15.70 12.32 27.00
N GLU A 303 16.84 11.74 27.32
CA GLU A 303 16.92 10.42 27.92
C GLU A 303 16.22 10.39 29.29
N PRO A 304 15.41 9.34 29.59
CA PRO A 304 14.80 9.19 30.89
C PRO A 304 15.88 9.02 31.98
N LEU A 305 15.72 9.74 33.12
CA LEU A 305 16.66 9.70 34.24
C LEU A 305 16.76 8.32 34.88
N ARG A 306 15.71 7.50 34.76
CA ARG A 306 15.66 6.12 35.23
C ARG A 306 14.87 5.29 34.23
N ALA A 307 15.35 4.10 33.98
CA ALA A 307 14.66 3.10 33.16
C ALA A 307 14.83 1.72 33.84
N ASP A 308 13.77 0.96 33.87
CA ASP A 308 13.77 -0.40 34.40
C ASP A 308 14.41 -1.37 33.42
N LEU A 309 14.27 -1.10 32.12
CA LEU A 309 14.84 -1.88 31.04
C LEU A 309 15.70 -1.00 30.13
N ASN A 310 16.98 -1.37 30.00
CA ASN A 310 17.91 -0.84 29.00
C ASN A 310 18.29 -1.97 28.05
N ILE A 311 18.01 -1.82 26.77
CA ILE A 311 18.30 -2.85 25.77
C ILE A 311 18.77 -2.25 24.45
N LEU A 312 19.86 -2.80 23.92
CA LEU A 312 20.40 -2.52 22.60
C LEU A 312 19.98 -3.61 21.63
N GLY A 313 19.17 -3.28 20.65
CA GLY A 313 18.84 -4.18 19.54
C GLY A 313 19.86 -3.99 18.41
N VAL A 314 20.33 -5.10 17.86
CA VAL A 314 21.32 -5.09 16.79
C VAL A 314 20.85 -6.00 15.66
N ASP A 315 20.75 -5.43 14.47
CA ASP A 315 20.62 -6.17 13.20
C ASP A 315 21.96 -6.08 12.46
N VAL A 316 22.60 -7.22 12.21
CA VAL A 316 23.96 -7.31 11.68
C VAL A 316 23.91 -7.54 10.17
N ALA A 317 24.41 -6.58 9.39
CA ALA A 317 24.52 -6.73 7.95
C ALA A 317 25.65 -7.68 7.55
N GLY A 318 25.40 -8.44 6.48
CA GLY A 318 26.38 -9.26 5.79
C GLY A 318 27.25 -8.48 4.77
N MET A 319 27.90 -9.22 3.90
CA MET A 319 28.59 -8.66 2.73
C MET A 319 27.57 -8.23 1.67
N GLY A 320 27.24 -6.94 1.64
CA GLY A 320 26.26 -6.44 0.67
C GLY A 320 25.97 -4.94 0.83
N ARG A 321 24.79 -4.53 0.39
CA ARG A 321 24.30 -3.15 0.48
C ARG A 321 23.55 -2.87 1.80
N ASP A 322 23.24 -3.90 2.59
CA ASP A 322 22.53 -3.78 3.85
C ASP A 322 23.42 -3.12 4.92
N ALA A 323 22.83 -2.45 5.88
CA ALA A 323 23.56 -1.73 6.93
C ALA A 323 23.36 -2.39 8.30
N THR A 324 24.44 -2.56 9.07
CA THR A 324 24.29 -2.93 10.48
C THR A 324 23.61 -1.78 11.22
N CYS A 325 22.51 -2.08 11.90
CA CYS A 325 21.73 -1.10 12.65
C CYS A 325 21.76 -1.38 14.15
N TYR A 326 21.88 -0.32 14.94
CA TYR A 326 21.87 -0.35 16.40
C TYR A 326 20.77 0.55 16.92
N VAL A 327 19.92 0.04 17.82
CA VAL A 327 18.84 0.80 18.44
C VAL A 327 18.90 0.63 19.95
N LEU A 328 19.13 1.72 20.66
CA LEU A 328 19.06 1.74 22.12
C LEU A 328 17.64 2.13 22.55
N ARG A 329 16.96 1.23 23.27
CA ARG A 329 15.66 1.48 23.89
C ARG A 329 15.78 1.45 25.41
N ARG A 330 15.18 2.45 26.08
CA ARG A 330 15.04 2.54 27.53
C ARG A 330 13.57 2.65 27.88
N ASP A 331 12.98 1.58 28.36
CA ASP A 331 11.53 1.43 28.57
C ASP A 331 10.74 1.85 27.33
N ASN A 332 10.08 3.03 27.38
CA ASN A 332 9.27 3.60 26.31
C ASN A 332 9.98 4.64 25.42
N TRP A 333 11.29 4.83 25.59
CA TRP A 333 12.07 5.83 24.86
C TRP A 333 13.14 5.18 23.98
N VAL A 334 13.27 5.65 22.74
CA VAL A 334 14.32 5.26 21.80
C VAL A 334 15.25 6.43 21.56
N ALA A 335 16.58 6.18 21.62
CA ALA A 335 17.59 7.21 21.45
C ALA A 335 17.70 7.69 19.99
N SER A 336 18.09 6.78 19.12
CA SER A 336 18.32 7.01 17.69
C SER A 336 18.43 5.67 16.95
N PHE A 337 18.40 5.75 15.62
CA PHE A 337 18.75 4.65 14.72
C PHE A 337 20.18 4.89 14.21
N ASP A 338 21.16 4.18 14.79
CA ASP A 338 22.54 4.28 14.37
C ASP A 338 22.86 3.20 13.34
N THR A 339 23.12 3.60 12.10
CA THR A 339 23.37 2.70 10.97
C THR A 339 24.81 2.79 10.50
N HIS A 340 25.42 1.64 10.20
CA HIS A 340 26.77 1.55 9.68
C HIS A 340 26.83 0.63 8.46
N ASN A 341 27.21 1.18 7.31
CA ASN A 341 27.45 0.39 6.11
C ASN A 341 28.81 -0.30 6.19
N SER A 342 28.82 -1.59 5.92
CA SER A 342 30.05 -2.41 5.94
C SER A 342 31.01 -2.12 4.79
N GLY A 343 30.58 -1.37 3.77
CA GLY A 343 31.39 -1.11 2.56
C GLY A 343 31.70 -2.38 1.75
N GLY A 344 30.87 -3.42 1.92
CA GLY A 344 31.05 -4.72 1.24
C GLY A 344 31.96 -5.71 1.99
N VAL A 345 32.46 -5.35 3.19
CA VAL A 345 33.26 -6.23 4.04
C VAL A 345 32.56 -6.42 5.37
N ALA A 346 32.14 -7.65 5.68
CA ALA A 346 31.56 -7.97 7.00
C ALA A 346 32.68 -8.00 8.06
N ASP A 347 32.73 -6.97 8.91
CA ASP A 347 33.69 -6.89 10.02
C ASP A 347 32.99 -7.18 11.37
N HIS A 348 32.78 -8.45 11.63
CA HIS A 348 32.13 -8.92 12.87
C HIS A 348 32.89 -8.48 14.13
N MET A 349 34.23 -8.37 14.05
CA MET A 349 35.05 -7.95 15.20
C MET A 349 34.84 -6.48 15.55
N LYS A 350 34.70 -5.62 14.54
CA LYS A 350 34.37 -4.20 14.72
C LYS A 350 32.97 -4.01 15.29
N VAL A 351 32.00 -4.77 14.77
CA VAL A 351 30.62 -4.76 15.28
C VAL A 351 30.57 -5.20 16.74
N ALA A 352 31.23 -6.34 17.09
CA ALA A 352 31.33 -6.82 18.46
C ALA A 352 32.03 -5.80 19.36
N GLY A 353 33.14 -5.18 18.90
CA GLY A 353 33.86 -4.14 19.64
C GLY A 353 32.94 -2.95 19.97
N LYS A 354 32.13 -2.46 19.02
CA LYS A 354 31.20 -1.36 19.24
C LYS A 354 30.11 -1.73 20.27
N ILE A 355 29.58 -2.95 20.19
CA ILE A 355 28.60 -3.49 21.16
C ILE A 355 29.20 -3.52 22.56
N MET A 356 30.43 -4.04 22.70
CA MET A 356 31.11 -4.14 24.01
C MET A 356 31.45 -2.77 24.61
N VAL A 357 31.75 -1.77 23.79
CA VAL A 357 31.90 -0.38 24.26
C VAL A 357 30.59 0.13 24.83
N ALA A 358 29.49 -0.01 24.10
CA ALA A 358 28.17 0.41 24.57
C ALA A 358 27.76 -0.32 25.87
N ARG A 359 28.02 -1.63 25.95
CA ARG A 359 27.75 -2.45 27.14
C ARG A 359 28.52 -1.97 28.38
N ARG A 360 29.79 -1.67 28.23
CA ARG A 360 30.66 -1.18 29.32
C ARG A 360 30.30 0.23 29.80
N GLN A 361 29.79 1.07 28.91
CA GLN A 361 29.33 2.42 29.23
C GLN A 361 27.94 2.45 29.92
N ASN A 362 27.16 1.39 29.80
CA ASN A 362 25.80 1.33 30.32
C ASN A 362 25.59 0.11 31.22
N ILE A 363 25.65 0.33 32.53
CA ILE A 363 25.41 -0.72 33.52
C ILE A 363 23.99 -1.28 33.36
N GLY A 364 23.86 -2.63 33.35
CA GLY A 364 22.58 -3.30 33.19
C GLY A 364 22.01 -3.30 31.78
N LEU A 365 22.78 -2.90 30.77
CA LEU A 365 22.36 -2.94 29.37
C LEU A 365 22.29 -4.38 28.88
N TYR A 366 21.11 -4.81 28.43
CA TYR A 366 20.95 -6.03 27.63
C TYR A 366 21.29 -5.73 26.17
N VAL A 367 21.85 -6.72 25.48
CA VAL A 367 22.15 -6.64 24.05
C VAL A 367 21.45 -7.80 23.35
N SER A 368 20.53 -7.51 22.46
CA SER A 368 19.80 -8.52 21.68
C SER A 368 20.29 -8.48 20.22
N ILE A 369 20.87 -9.58 19.77
CA ILE A 369 21.48 -9.71 18.44
C ILE A 369 20.69 -10.75 17.65
N ASP A 370 20.25 -10.42 16.42
CA ASP A 370 19.75 -11.46 15.51
C ASP A 370 20.91 -12.40 15.15
N THR A 371 20.77 -13.65 15.54
CA THR A 371 21.81 -14.67 15.36
C THR A 371 21.52 -15.60 14.16
N ILE A 372 20.62 -15.22 13.27
CA ILE A 372 20.43 -15.90 11.99
C ILE A 372 21.39 -15.24 10.97
N GLY A 373 22.32 -16.04 10.45
CA GLY A 373 23.35 -15.56 9.51
C GLY A 373 24.51 -14.85 10.20
N GLU A 374 24.85 -13.64 9.76
CA GLU A 374 26.08 -12.91 10.14
C GLU A 374 26.15 -12.56 11.62
N GLY A 375 25.02 -12.34 12.27
CA GLY A 375 24.99 -12.00 13.69
C GLY A 375 25.45 -13.12 14.62
N ALA A 376 25.48 -14.39 14.17
CA ALA A 376 25.97 -15.50 14.99
C ALA A 376 27.45 -15.34 15.40
N GLY A 377 28.30 -14.87 14.47
CA GLY A 377 29.71 -14.59 14.75
C GLY A 377 29.90 -13.44 15.73
N VAL A 378 29.12 -12.37 15.57
CA VAL A 378 29.11 -11.20 16.47
C VAL A 378 28.66 -11.61 17.87
N TYR A 379 27.57 -12.37 17.96
CA TYR A 379 27.05 -12.90 19.24
C TYR A 379 28.11 -13.72 19.98
N SER A 380 28.71 -14.71 19.32
CA SER A 380 29.73 -15.56 19.91
C SER A 380 30.92 -14.75 20.45
N ARG A 381 31.37 -13.74 19.69
CA ARG A 381 32.44 -12.86 20.12
C ARG A 381 32.05 -11.98 21.30
N CYS A 382 30.82 -11.45 21.32
CA CYS A 382 30.32 -10.67 22.47
C CYS A 382 30.25 -11.51 23.75
N VAL A 383 29.74 -12.77 23.65
CA VAL A 383 29.69 -13.71 24.78
C VAL A 383 31.08 -14.03 25.32
N GLU A 384 32.08 -14.21 24.45
CA GLU A 384 33.45 -14.47 24.85
C GLU A 384 34.08 -13.27 25.61
N LEU A 385 33.72 -12.04 25.23
CA LEU A 385 34.27 -10.80 25.79
C LEU A 385 33.51 -10.27 27.01
N GLU A 386 32.36 -10.85 27.35
CA GLU A 386 31.48 -10.38 28.44
C GLU A 386 31.64 -11.26 29.68
N ASP A 387 31.90 -10.62 30.83
CA ASP A 387 32.02 -11.32 32.12
C ASP A 387 30.66 -11.86 32.61
N GLU A 388 29.56 -11.22 32.20
CA GLU A 388 28.19 -11.58 32.55
C GLU A 388 27.40 -11.93 31.26
N PRO A 389 27.61 -13.12 30.67
CA PRO A 389 27.04 -13.49 29.34
C PRO A 389 25.53 -13.43 29.24
N HIS A 390 24.81 -13.47 30.38
CA HIS A 390 23.36 -13.38 30.42
C HIS A 390 22.79 -12.03 29.92
N TYR A 391 23.62 -10.99 29.80
CA TYR A 391 23.24 -9.74 29.18
C TYR A 391 23.30 -9.77 27.63
N ILE A 392 23.98 -10.75 27.04
CA ILE A 392 24.05 -10.93 25.60
C ILE A 392 23.00 -11.96 25.19
N LEU A 393 22.01 -11.52 24.43
CA LEU A 393 20.84 -12.31 24.06
C LEU A 393 20.92 -12.75 22.59
N SER A 394 20.75 -14.05 22.35
CA SER A 394 20.63 -14.60 21.00
C SER A 394 19.18 -14.54 20.56
N CYS A 395 18.86 -13.65 19.66
CA CYS A 395 17.55 -13.54 19.05
C CYS A 395 17.52 -14.37 17.77
N LYS A 396 16.60 -15.33 17.67
CA LYS A 396 16.40 -16.16 16.48
C LYS A 396 14.96 -16.04 16.01
N TYR A 397 14.76 -15.36 14.91
CA TYR A 397 13.44 -15.06 14.36
C TYR A 397 12.62 -16.29 13.99
N SER A 398 13.27 -17.38 13.59
CA SER A 398 12.62 -18.65 13.22
C SER A 398 12.14 -19.50 14.39
N GLU A 399 12.61 -19.24 15.61
CA GLU A 399 12.22 -20.02 16.79
C GLU A 399 10.75 -19.80 17.19
N SER A 400 10.19 -20.75 17.93
CA SER A 400 8.86 -20.58 18.53
C SER A 400 8.82 -19.36 19.44
N ALA A 401 7.72 -18.61 19.42
CA ALA A 401 7.51 -17.44 20.30
C ALA A 401 7.30 -17.90 21.75
N LYS A 402 8.40 -18.07 22.48
CA LYS A 402 8.41 -18.52 23.88
C LYS A 402 9.37 -17.67 24.70
N THR A 403 9.03 -17.51 25.97
CA THR A 403 9.98 -16.97 26.96
C THR A 403 11.17 -17.90 27.17
N PRO A 404 12.30 -17.43 27.74
CA PRO A 404 13.42 -18.30 28.12
C PRO A 404 13.04 -19.47 29.05
N ASN A 405 11.89 -19.38 29.74
CA ASN A 405 11.37 -20.44 30.60
C ASN A 405 10.37 -21.38 29.88
N GLY A 406 10.24 -21.26 28.54
CA GLY A 406 9.38 -22.14 27.72
C GLY A 406 7.90 -21.76 27.67
N ARG A 407 7.47 -20.68 28.34
CA ARG A 407 6.06 -20.23 28.31
C ARG A 407 5.78 -19.58 26.94
N GLU A 408 4.67 -19.92 26.31
CA GLU A 408 4.23 -19.32 25.06
C GLU A 408 3.94 -17.83 25.24
N LEU A 409 4.44 -17.02 24.32
CA LEU A 409 4.24 -15.57 24.30
C LEU A 409 2.89 -15.24 23.63
N SER A 410 2.26 -14.19 24.12
CA SER A 410 1.03 -13.61 23.56
C SER A 410 1.19 -12.09 23.44
N ASP A 411 0.26 -11.45 22.72
CA ASP A 411 0.16 -10.00 22.67
C ASP A 411 -0.21 -9.39 24.04
N ILE A 412 -0.25 -8.09 24.13
CA ILE A 412 -0.58 -7.36 25.38
C ILE A 412 -1.98 -7.72 25.91
N THR A 413 -2.92 -8.13 25.04
CA THR A 413 -4.27 -8.54 25.43
C THR A 413 -4.34 -9.99 25.92
N GLY A 414 -3.32 -10.79 25.66
CA GLY A 414 -3.29 -12.22 25.95
C GLY A 414 -4.07 -13.09 24.95
N GLN A 415 -4.68 -12.51 23.93
CA GLN A 415 -5.57 -13.19 22.98
C GLN A 415 -4.84 -13.77 21.78
N ASN A 416 -3.86 -13.02 21.24
CA ASN A 416 -3.16 -13.41 20.03
C ASN A 416 -1.90 -14.20 20.33
N LYS A 417 -1.68 -15.27 19.56
CA LYS A 417 -0.46 -16.09 19.58
C LYS A 417 0.28 -15.97 18.25
N PHE A 418 1.55 -16.29 18.26
CA PHE A 418 2.47 -16.00 17.16
C PHE A 418 2.99 -17.28 16.51
N PHE A 419 3.20 -17.21 15.19
CA PHE A 419 3.74 -18.32 14.42
C PHE A 419 5.19 -18.60 14.82
N ASN A 420 6.01 -17.55 14.99
CA ASN A 420 7.42 -17.62 15.39
C ASN A 420 7.82 -16.38 16.21
N MET A 421 9.09 -16.32 16.63
CA MET A 421 9.64 -15.20 17.41
C MET A 421 9.60 -13.88 16.63
N ARG A 422 9.85 -13.89 15.30
CA ARG A 422 9.75 -12.69 14.46
C ARG A 422 8.35 -12.08 14.53
N ALA A 423 7.32 -12.89 14.42
CA ALA A 423 5.94 -12.41 14.51
C ALA A 423 5.62 -11.78 15.87
N TYR A 424 6.13 -12.36 16.96
CA TYR A 424 5.99 -11.79 18.29
C TYR A 424 6.71 -10.43 18.41
N LEU A 425 7.97 -10.35 18.01
CA LEU A 425 8.78 -9.14 18.16
C LEU A 425 8.20 -7.96 17.35
N PHE A 426 7.80 -8.22 16.13
CA PHE A 426 7.17 -7.23 15.26
C PHE A 426 5.83 -6.76 15.83
N TRP A 427 5.05 -7.69 16.36
CA TRP A 427 3.79 -7.35 17.02
C TRP A 427 4.01 -6.59 18.33
N ALA A 428 5.05 -6.90 19.09
CA ALA A 428 5.41 -6.14 20.29
C ALA A 428 5.75 -4.69 19.98
N VAL A 429 6.41 -4.40 18.86
CA VAL A 429 6.60 -3.01 18.36
C VAL A 429 5.24 -2.38 18.05
N ARG A 430 4.34 -3.10 17.38
CA ARG A 430 2.98 -2.64 17.11
C ARG A 430 2.24 -2.30 18.40
N ASP A 431 2.24 -3.21 19.38
CA ASP A 431 1.56 -3.02 20.67
C ASP A 431 2.15 -1.83 21.43
N TRP A 432 3.46 -1.65 21.37
CA TRP A 432 4.16 -0.54 21.99
C TRP A 432 3.81 0.81 21.33
N LEU A 433 3.66 0.87 20.01
CA LEU A 433 3.30 2.09 19.28
C LEU A 433 1.79 2.39 19.31
N ASN A 434 0.94 1.40 19.58
CA ASN A 434 -0.50 1.58 19.55
C ASN A 434 -0.99 2.55 20.64
N PRO A 435 -1.57 3.71 20.27
CA PRO A 435 -2.02 4.72 21.24
C PRO A 435 -3.03 4.17 22.27
N ARG A 436 -3.86 3.20 21.87
CA ARG A 436 -4.86 2.57 22.75
C ARG A 436 -4.24 1.82 23.93
N ASN A 437 -3.00 1.39 23.80
CA ASN A 437 -2.28 0.67 24.86
C ASN A 437 -1.62 1.60 25.90
N ASN A 438 -1.66 2.92 25.67
CA ASN A 438 -1.13 3.95 26.58
C ASN A 438 0.31 3.69 27.05
N THR A 439 1.15 3.12 26.20
CA THR A 439 2.55 2.78 26.53
C THR A 439 3.43 4.02 26.70
N GLY A 440 3.01 5.15 26.13
CA GLY A 440 3.81 6.36 26.09
C GLY A 440 5.05 6.26 25.17
N ALA A 441 5.00 5.44 24.14
CA ALA A 441 6.09 5.23 23.18
C ALA A 441 6.65 6.56 22.65
N MET A 442 7.97 6.75 22.73
CA MET A 442 8.71 7.91 22.26
C MET A 442 9.77 7.46 21.25
N LEU A 443 9.60 7.88 20.01
CA LEU A 443 10.43 7.46 18.87
C LEU A 443 11.01 8.70 18.17
N PRO A 444 12.34 8.75 17.90
CA PRO A 444 12.92 9.85 17.15
C PRO A 444 12.38 9.85 15.71
N PRO A 445 12.10 11.01 15.11
CA PRO A 445 11.71 11.09 13.70
C PRO A 445 12.80 10.52 12.79
N ASP A 446 12.42 9.59 11.92
CA ASP A 446 13.32 8.98 10.94
C ASP A 446 12.51 8.45 9.74
N ASP A 447 12.63 9.14 8.60
CA ASP A 447 11.85 8.84 7.40
C ASP A 447 12.07 7.41 6.87
N LYS A 448 13.30 6.88 6.98
CA LYS A 448 13.61 5.52 6.54
C LYS A 448 12.97 4.46 7.44
N PHE A 449 12.97 4.70 8.74
CA PHE A 449 12.27 3.82 9.68
C PHE A 449 10.76 3.87 9.45
N ASP A 450 10.20 5.04 9.19
CA ASP A 450 8.77 5.21 8.92
C ASP A 450 8.34 4.45 7.66
N GLU A 451 9.15 4.52 6.59
CA GLU A 451 8.93 3.72 5.39
C GLU A 451 8.96 2.21 5.71
N GLU A 452 9.96 1.74 6.44
CA GLU A 452 10.07 0.34 6.84
C GLU A 452 8.85 -0.11 7.66
N ALA A 453 8.48 0.66 8.68
CA ALA A 453 7.41 0.30 9.61
C ALA A 453 6.02 0.22 8.94
N THR A 454 5.75 1.12 7.98
CA THR A 454 4.44 1.19 7.30
C THR A 454 4.28 0.18 6.18
N GLU A 455 5.37 -0.37 5.65
CA GLU A 455 5.32 -1.37 4.57
C GLU A 455 5.22 -2.81 5.08
N ILE A 456 5.47 -3.06 6.37
CA ILE A 456 5.38 -4.41 6.94
C ILE A 456 3.92 -4.85 7.07
N LYS A 457 3.65 -6.08 6.59
CA LYS A 457 2.32 -6.67 6.59
C LYS A 457 2.23 -7.91 7.47
N PHE A 458 1.03 -8.15 7.99
CA PHE A 458 0.73 -9.34 8.76
C PHE A 458 -0.47 -10.10 8.20
N SER A 459 -0.58 -11.35 8.59
CA SER A 459 -1.74 -12.19 8.29
C SER A 459 -2.02 -13.17 9.43
N VAL A 460 -3.18 -13.78 9.41
CA VAL A 460 -3.53 -14.86 10.34
C VAL A 460 -3.45 -16.18 9.57
N LYS A 461 -2.62 -17.10 10.04
CA LYS A 461 -2.51 -18.45 9.47
C LYS A 461 -3.74 -19.30 9.82
N SER A 462 -3.96 -20.40 9.10
CA SER A 462 -5.09 -21.33 9.31
C SER A 462 -5.20 -21.88 10.74
N ASN A 463 -4.09 -21.89 11.50
CA ASN A 463 -4.05 -22.29 12.92
C ASN A 463 -4.35 -21.15 13.91
N GLY A 464 -4.81 -19.98 13.42
CA GLY A 464 -5.13 -18.81 14.23
C GLY A 464 -3.93 -18.01 14.74
N LYS A 465 -2.68 -18.37 14.36
CA LYS A 465 -1.49 -17.65 14.80
C LYS A 465 -1.18 -16.48 13.88
N LEU A 466 -0.77 -15.36 14.46
CA LEU A 466 -0.28 -14.19 13.74
C LEU A 466 1.07 -14.50 13.05
N TYR A 467 1.19 -14.04 11.82
CA TYR A 467 2.34 -14.25 10.96
C TYR A 467 2.72 -12.94 10.30
N ILE A 468 4.01 -12.62 10.31
CA ILE A 468 4.58 -11.52 9.52
C ILE A 468 5.06 -12.08 8.18
N GLU A 469 4.79 -11.38 7.11
CA GLU A 469 5.23 -11.75 5.78
C GLU A 469 6.74 -12.01 5.69
N PRO A 470 7.24 -12.75 4.68
CA PRO A 470 8.66 -12.97 4.46
C PRO A 470 9.46 -11.67 4.33
N LYS A 471 10.73 -11.68 4.76
CA LYS A 471 11.62 -10.51 4.63
C LYS A 471 11.86 -10.13 3.16
N GLU A 472 11.85 -11.11 2.28
CA GLU A 472 11.98 -10.97 0.83
C GLU A 472 10.86 -10.10 0.23
N ASP A 473 9.61 -10.33 0.63
CA ASP A 473 8.45 -9.57 0.15
C ASP A 473 8.52 -8.10 0.60
N ILE A 474 9.02 -7.86 1.82
CA ILE A 474 9.26 -6.51 2.33
C ILE A 474 10.39 -5.83 1.55
N LYS A 475 11.49 -6.55 1.33
CA LYS A 475 12.64 -6.06 0.53
C LYS A 475 12.24 -5.68 -0.89
N GLU A 476 11.41 -6.49 -1.54
CA GLU A 476 10.92 -6.21 -2.88
C GLU A 476 10.14 -4.89 -2.93
N ARG A 477 9.25 -4.64 -1.98
CA ARG A 477 8.46 -3.40 -1.92
C ARG A 477 9.26 -2.17 -1.53
N LEU A 478 10.21 -2.32 -0.59
CA LEU A 478 11.06 -1.23 -0.12
C LEU A 478 12.28 -0.95 -1.02
N GLY A 479 12.67 -1.92 -1.87
CA GLY A 479 13.94 -1.88 -2.59
C GLY A 479 15.18 -2.04 -1.71
N ARG A 480 15.01 -2.35 -0.42
CA ARG A 480 16.07 -2.53 0.60
C ARG A 480 15.58 -3.34 1.79
N SER A 481 16.51 -3.80 2.62
CA SER A 481 16.20 -4.49 3.88
C SER A 481 15.59 -3.52 4.93
N PRO A 482 14.65 -3.97 5.79
CA PRO A 482 14.09 -3.19 6.88
C PRO A 482 14.99 -3.22 8.13
N ASP A 483 16.27 -2.88 7.99
CA ASP A 483 17.30 -3.07 9.00
C ASP A 483 17.03 -2.28 10.30
N LYS A 484 16.46 -1.08 10.18
CA LYS A 484 16.10 -0.25 11.34
C LYS A 484 14.93 -0.85 12.12
N PHE A 485 13.93 -1.37 11.39
CA PHE A 485 12.79 -2.02 12.03
C PHE A 485 13.20 -3.32 12.71
N ASP A 486 14.02 -4.14 12.06
CA ASP A 486 14.57 -5.37 12.63
C ASP A 486 15.37 -5.08 13.91
N ALA A 487 16.23 -4.05 13.91
CA ALA A 487 16.99 -3.65 15.09
C ALA A 487 16.09 -3.16 16.25
N LEU A 488 15.04 -2.37 15.96
CA LEU A 488 14.07 -1.97 16.98
C LEU A 488 13.31 -3.19 17.51
N ALA A 489 12.86 -4.09 16.66
CA ALA A 489 12.15 -5.31 17.03
C ALA A 489 12.99 -6.19 17.98
N ASN A 490 14.30 -6.29 17.75
CA ASN A 490 15.23 -7.00 18.63
C ASN A 490 15.22 -6.46 20.07
N THR A 491 14.87 -5.18 20.29
CA THR A 491 14.78 -4.62 21.65
C THR A 491 13.58 -5.17 22.45
N PHE A 492 12.65 -5.86 21.81
CA PHE A 492 11.50 -6.49 22.46
C PHE A 492 11.72 -7.97 22.78
N TYR A 493 12.95 -8.49 22.56
CA TYR A 493 13.28 -9.86 22.93
C TYR A 493 13.11 -10.08 24.44
N PRO A 494 12.44 -11.17 24.88
CA PRO A 494 12.15 -11.41 26.29
C PRO A 494 13.43 -11.53 27.14
N VAL A 495 13.57 -10.63 28.10
CA VAL A 495 14.68 -10.67 29.06
C VAL A 495 14.26 -11.34 30.37
N ARG A 496 15.19 -12.04 31.02
CA ARG A 496 15.00 -12.49 32.38
C ARG A 496 15.30 -11.32 33.31
N TYR A 497 14.26 -10.67 33.83
CA TYR A 497 14.49 -9.72 34.92
C TYR A 497 15.09 -10.49 36.10
N ALA A 498 16.28 -10.12 36.55
CA ALA A 498 16.72 -10.45 37.87
C ALA A 498 15.67 -9.87 38.83
N LYS A 499 15.01 -10.71 39.63
CA LYS A 499 14.08 -10.19 40.66
C LYS A 499 14.79 -9.09 41.42
N PRO A 500 14.19 -7.88 41.59
CA PRO A 500 14.84 -6.83 42.36
C PRO A 500 15.26 -7.40 43.69
N ILE A 501 16.55 -7.22 44.02
CA ILE A 501 17.09 -7.69 45.30
C ILE A 501 16.29 -6.96 46.36
N ASN A 502 15.55 -7.67 47.17
CA ASN A 502 14.76 -7.09 48.22
C ASN A 502 15.73 -6.54 49.30
N VAL A 503 16.07 -5.25 49.16
CA VAL A 503 17.04 -4.52 50.00
C VAL A 503 16.67 -4.69 51.49
N ASN A 504 15.40 -4.85 51.82
CA ASN A 504 14.93 -5.12 53.15
C ASN A 504 15.35 -6.52 53.68
N ARG A 505 15.63 -7.46 52.78
CA ARG A 505 16.14 -8.78 53.16
C ARG A 505 17.64 -8.72 53.48
N ILE A 506 18.38 -7.92 52.77
CA ILE A 506 19.83 -7.66 53.04
C ILE A 506 19.99 -6.86 54.35
N ALA A 507 19.19 -5.83 54.57
CA ALA A 507 19.21 -5.06 55.82
C ALA A 507 18.84 -5.89 57.05
N LYS A 508 18.02 -6.93 56.92
CA LYS A 508 17.72 -7.90 57.98
C LYS A 508 18.85 -8.92 58.20
N MET A 509 19.68 -9.21 57.19
CA MET A 509 20.83 -10.10 57.32
C MET A 509 22.04 -9.41 57.96
N ILE A 510 22.21 -8.10 57.75
CA ILE A 510 23.28 -7.32 58.33
C ILE A 510 23.01 -6.93 59.80
N ARG A 511 21.76 -7.03 60.26
CA ARG A 511 21.35 -6.77 61.68
C ARG A 511 21.25 -8.04 62.54
N ARG A 512 21.68 -9.18 62.04
CA ARG A 512 21.95 -10.41 62.82
C ARG A 512 23.43 -10.68 62.91
#